data_c7ef417b671b922ee7ef4915d3c59a4d
#
_entry.id   c7ef417b671b922ee7ef4915d3c59a4d
#
_cell.length_a   1.000
_cell.length_b   1.000
_cell.length_c   1.000
_cell.angle_alpha   90.00
_cell.angle_beta   90.00
_cell.angle_gamma   90.00
#
_symmetry.space_group_name_H-M   'P 1'
#
loop_
_entity.id
_entity.type
_entity.pdbx_description
1 polymer ?
#
loop_
_entity_poly.entity_id
_entity_poly.type
_entity_poly.pdbx_seq_one_letter_code
_entity_poly.pdbx_strand_id
1 'polypeptide(L)'
;MTARPPGPSQHAGRVWRFGDNLNTDVLAPGAYMKFGIEEIARHCLEAVEPRFATEVQPGDVLVAGRNCGAGSSREQAPQALKHLGVGALVAESFAGLFYRNALNLGLPALVCAEAKRIRADDRLRVDAESGRIDNLTTGETIACDPIPAHLMQMIRDGGLLPHLKKRFPKA
;
A
#
# COMPACT_ATOMS: atom_id res chain seq x y z
N MET A 1 -8.57 -0.15 30.01
CA MET A 1 -9.21 -0.02 28.68
C MET A 1 -8.29 -0.62 27.62
N THR A 2 -8.69 -1.76 27.10
CA THR A 2 -8.00 -2.32 25.95
C THR A 2 -8.41 -1.52 24.71
N ALA A 3 -7.45 -0.91 24.04
CA ALA A 3 -7.73 -0.24 22.78
C ALA A 3 -8.31 -1.26 21.78
N ARG A 4 -9.42 -0.93 21.16
CA ARG A 4 -9.98 -1.72 20.08
C ARG A 4 -8.91 -1.87 18.99
N PRO A 5 -8.62 -3.07 18.49
CA PRO A 5 -7.69 -3.21 17.39
C PRO A 5 -8.17 -2.34 16.22
N PRO A 6 -7.27 -1.66 15.54
CA PRO A 6 -7.64 -0.81 14.41
C PRO A 6 -8.41 -1.63 13.38
N GLY A 7 -9.52 -1.07 12.92
CA GLY A 7 -10.28 -1.69 11.84
C GLY A 7 -9.46 -1.73 10.54
N PRO A 8 -9.92 -2.45 9.50
CA PRO A 8 -9.18 -2.60 8.25
C PRO A 8 -8.93 -1.29 7.49
N SER A 9 -9.56 -0.20 7.90
CA SER A 9 -9.32 1.14 7.36
C SER A 9 -8.21 1.91 8.09
N GLN A 10 -7.74 1.39 9.22
CA GLN A 10 -6.73 2.04 10.04
C GLN A 10 -5.50 1.15 10.14
N HIS A 11 -4.38 1.66 9.70
CA HIS A 11 -3.10 0.95 9.73
C HIS A 11 -2.12 1.72 10.60
N ALA A 12 -1.26 0.98 11.29
CA ALA A 12 -0.15 1.55 12.06
C ALA A 12 1.11 0.75 11.72
N GLY A 13 2.19 1.45 11.39
CA GLY A 13 3.42 0.78 11.03
C GLY A 13 4.56 1.74 10.74
N ARG A 14 5.71 1.14 10.49
CA ARG A 14 6.94 1.82 10.14
C ARG A 14 6.89 2.25 8.66
N VAL A 15 7.47 3.40 8.37
CA VAL A 15 7.56 3.94 7.01
C VAL A 15 8.77 3.39 6.27
N TRP A 16 8.52 2.91 5.05
CA TRP A 16 9.52 2.67 4.01
C TRP A 16 9.36 3.77 2.97
N ARG A 17 10.37 4.65 2.87
CA ARG A 17 10.29 5.88 2.07
C ARG A 17 11.02 5.73 0.75
N PHE A 18 10.33 6.04 -0.35
CA PHE A 18 10.86 6.02 -1.71
C PHE A 18 10.59 7.36 -2.40
N GLY A 19 11.30 7.62 -3.50
CA GLY A 19 11.17 8.85 -4.27
C GLY A 19 10.08 8.82 -5.33
N ASP A 20 10.22 9.68 -6.32
CA ASP A 20 9.31 9.78 -7.47
C ASP A 20 9.52 8.61 -8.44
N ASN A 21 8.48 8.31 -9.22
CA ASN A 21 8.52 7.30 -10.28
C ASN A 21 8.94 5.92 -9.80
N LEU A 22 8.45 5.50 -8.63
CA LEU A 22 8.69 4.15 -8.15
C LEU A 22 8.07 3.16 -9.12
N ASN A 23 8.93 2.47 -9.86
CA ASN A 23 8.55 1.71 -11.04
C ASN A 23 8.06 0.31 -10.68
N THR A 24 7.07 -0.19 -11.43
CA THR A 24 6.58 -1.56 -11.27
C THR A 24 7.66 -2.62 -11.51
N ASP A 25 8.68 -2.32 -12.32
CA ASP A 25 9.79 -3.25 -12.55
C ASP A 25 10.68 -3.46 -11.32
N VAL A 26 10.75 -2.48 -10.41
CA VAL A 26 11.47 -2.66 -9.14
C VAL A 26 10.59 -3.29 -8.07
N LEU A 27 9.27 -3.09 -8.16
CA LEU A 27 8.30 -3.73 -7.26
C LEU A 27 8.11 -5.22 -7.56
N ALA A 28 8.04 -5.55 -8.85
CA ALA A 28 7.91 -6.92 -9.34
C ALA A 28 8.92 -7.12 -10.48
N PRO A 29 10.20 -7.47 -10.17
CA PRO A 29 11.24 -7.52 -11.18
C PRO A 29 10.95 -8.55 -12.29
N GLY A 30 11.17 -8.12 -13.55
CA GLY A 30 10.87 -8.91 -14.73
C GLY A 30 11.51 -10.32 -14.76
N ALA A 31 12.72 -10.44 -14.21
CA ALA A 31 13.44 -11.70 -14.15
C ALA A 31 12.69 -12.79 -13.37
N TYR A 32 11.80 -12.40 -12.45
CA TYR A 32 11.07 -13.32 -11.56
C TYR A 32 9.61 -13.50 -11.94
N MET A 33 9.13 -12.84 -12.98
CA MET A 33 7.70 -12.82 -13.35
C MET A 33 7.16 -14.20 -13.73
N LYS A 34 8.00 -15.11 -14.18
CA LYS A 34 7.63 -16.49 -14.51
C LYS A 34 7.44 -17.38 -13.28
N PHE A 35 7.87 -16.92 -12.12
CA PHE A 35 7.71 -17.62 -10.86
C PHE A 35 6.45 -17.16 -10.13
N GLY A 36 6.05 -17.83 -9.07
CA GLY A 36 4.89 -17.42 -8.28
C GLY A 36 5.14 -16.15 -7.48
N ILE A 37 4.07 -15.61 -6.91
CA ILE A 37 4.13 -14.34 -6.17
C ILE A 37 5.09 -14.39 -4.97
N GLU A 38 5.27 -15.56 -4.35
CA GLU A 38 6.20 -15.71 -3.24
C GLU A 38 7.64 -15.39 -3.66
N GLU A 39 8.04 -15.86 -4.83
CA GLU A 39 9.39 -15.58 -5.36
C GLU A 39 9.53 -14.13 -5.79
N ILE A 40 8.52 -13.58 -6.47
CA ILE A 40 8.49 -12.17 -6.85
C ILE A 40 8.63 -11.27 -5.62
N ALA A 41 7.90 -11.59 -4.56
CA ALA A 41 7.92 -10.82 -3.31
C ALA A 41 9.30 -10.80 -2.64
N ARG A 42 10.05 -11.92 -2.72
CA ARG A 42 11.41 -11.98 -2.17
C ARG A 42 12.36 -10.97 -2.80
N HIS A 43 12.10 -10.59 -4.04
CA HIS A 43 12.92 -9.65 -4.81
C HIS A 43 12.31 -8.26 -4.93
N CYS A 44 11.19 -8.03 -4.24
CA CYS A 44 10.50 -6.74 -4.26
C CYS A 44 11.42 -5.64 -3.74
N LEU A 45 11.63 -4.62 -4.55
CA LEU A 45 12.44 -3.43 -4.23
C LEU A 45 13.93 -3.72 -3.98
N GLU A 46 14.44 -4.91 -4.30
CA GLU A 46 15.85 -5.26 -4.03
C GLU A 46 16.85 -4.34 -4.72
N ALA A 47 16.49 -3.78 -5.88
CA ALA A 47 17.38 -2.88 -6.63
C ALA A 47 17.54 -1.51 -5.96
N VAL A 48 16.59 -1.07 -5.14
CA VAL A 48 16.58 0.25 -4.51
C VAL A 48 16.66 0.21 -2.99
N GLU A 49 16.16 -0.85 -2.36
CA GLU A 49 16.23 -1.06 -0.91
C GLU A 49 16.31 -2.57 -0.61
N PRO A 50 17.53 -3.13 -0.62
CA PRO A 50 17.72 -4.58 -0.46
C PRO A 50 17.15 -5.16 0.84
N ARG A 51 16.98 -4.36 1.89
CA ARG A 51 16.45 -4.81 3.18
C ARG A 51 14.92 -4.92 3.18
N PHE A 52 14.23 -4.33 2.20
CA PHE A 52 12.77 -4.21 2.26
C PHE A 52 12.09 -5.57 2.39
N ALA A 53 12.34 -6.48 1.46
CA ALA A 53 11.65 -7.77 1.43
C ALA A 53 11.89 -8.64 2.67
N THR A 54 13.03 -8.48 3.34
CA THR A 54 13.37 -9.26 4.53
C THR A 54 12.99 -8.59 5.84
N GLU A 55 12.92 -7.26 5.89
CA GLU A 55 12.69 -6.51 7.12
C GLU A 55 11.29 -5.90 7.24
N VAL A 56 10.52 -5.84 6.14
CA VAL A 56 9.16 -5.30 6.20
C VAL A 56 8.27 -6.14 7.11
N GLN A 57 7.48 -5.46 7.94
CA GLN A 57 6.58 -6.11 8.89
C GLN A 57 5.12 -5.90 8.48
N PRO A 58 4.21 -6.82 8.84
CA PRO A 58 2.79 -6.62 8.62
C PRO A 58 2.32 -5.28 9.19
N GLY A 59 1.61 -4.50 8.37
CA GLY A 59 1.12 -3.19 8.76
C GLY A 59 2.05 -2.03 8.43
N ASP A 60 3.28 -2.30 7.97
CA ASP A 60 4.19 -1.23 7.55
C ASP A 60 3.60 -0.44 6.37
N VAL A 61 4.04 0.81 6.23
CA VAL A 61 3.51 1.74 5.24
C VAL A 61 4.60 2.10 4.23
N LEU A 62 4.27 1.95 2.96
CA LEU A 62 5.14 2.42 1.88
C LEU A 62 4.74 3.85 1.53
N VAL A 63 5.69 4.77 1.61
CA VAL A 63 5.51 6.18 1.27
C VAL A 63 6.40 6.54 0.09
N ALA A 64 5.83 7.13 -0.94
CA ALA A 64 6.54 7.50 -2.15
C ALA A 64 6.18 8.93 -2.59
N GLY A 65 6.90 9.42 -3.58
CA GLY A 65 6.66 10.73 -4.19
C GLY A 65 5.61 10.67 -5.29
N ARG A 66 5.91 11.32 -6.41
CA ARG A 66 4.99 11.39 -7.55
C ARG A 66 5.06 10.13 -8.40
N ASN A 67 3.93 9.81 -9.05
CA ASN A 67 3.83 8.74 -10.05
C ASN A 67 4.30 7.39 -9.50
N CYS A 68 3.86 7.04 -8.32
CA CYS A 68 4.12 5.74 -7.70
C CYS A 68 3.45 4.64 -8.51
N GLY A 69 4.18 3.59 -8.86
CA GLY A 69 3.67 2.51 -9.70
C GLY A 69 3.83 2.78 -11.19
N ALA A 70 4.75 3.68 -11.57
CA ALA A 70 5.06 3.97 -12.97
C ALA A 70 5.51 2.72 -13.72
N GLY A 71 5.37 2.74 -15.05
CA GLY A 71 5.79 1.64 -15.91
C GLY A 71 4.64 0.78 -16.37
N SER A 72 4.83 -0.54 -16.38
CA SER A 72 3.80 -1.46 -16.89
C SER A 72 2.68 -1.69 -15.87
N SER A 73 1.52 -2.12 -16.37
CA SER A 73 0.32 -2.36 -15.56
C SER A 73 0.36 -3.70 -14.81
N ARG A 74 1.52 -4.15 -14.39
CA ARG A 74 1.72 -5.44 -13.69
C ARG A 74 0.92 -5.49 -12.40
N GLU A 75 -0.05 -6.39 -12.34
CA GLU A 75 -0.80 -6.65 -11.12
C GLU A 75 0.08 -7.22 -10.01
N GLN A 76 1.15 -7.91 -10.38
CA GLN A 76 2.11 -8.49 -9.45
C GLN A 76 2.83 -7.43 -8.60
N ALA A 77 2.94 -6.18 -9.08
CA ALA A 77 3.59 -5.12 -8.32
C ALA A 77 2.85 -4.82 -7.00
N PRO A 78 1.57 -4.44 -7.00
CA PRO A 78 0.87 -4.27 -5.73
C PRO A 78 0.62 -5.61 -5.01
N GLN A 79 0.52 -6.71 -5.74
CA GLN A 79 0.35 -8.04 -5.17
C GLN A 79 1.55 -8.44 -4.30
N ALA A 80 2.78 -8.14 -4.75
CA ALA A 80 3.99 -8.41 -3.98
C ALA A 80 4.00 -7.62 -2.66
N LEU A 81 3.61 -6.35 -2.70
CA LEU A 81 3.53 -5.51 -1.50
C LEU A 81 2.50 -6.07 -0.51
N LYS A 82 1.34 -6.44 -0.99
CA LYS A 82 0.31 -7.05 -0.14
C LYS A 82 0.78 -8.38 0.45
N HIS A 83 1.43 -9.21 -0.35
CA HIS A 83 1.98 -10.50 0.11
C HIS A 83 2.98 -10.31 1.25
N LEU A 84 3.79 -9.26 1.19
CA LEU A 84 4.77 -8.93 2.22
C LEU A 84 4.15 -8.31 3.48
N GLY A 85 2.86 -8.02 3.47
CA GLY A 85 2.15 -7.49 4.63
C GLY A 85 2.06 -5.97 4.69
N VAL A 86 2.44 -5.25 3.63
CA VAL A 86 2.27 -3.79 3.59
C VAL A 86 0.81 -3.43 3.84
N GLY A 87 0.58 -2.56 4.82
CA GLY A 87 -0.77 -2.21 5.25
C GLY A 87 -1.41 -1.07 4.47
N ALA A 88 -0.61 -0.15 3.96
CA ALA A 88 -1.09 0.98 3.18
C ALA A 88 0.02 1.56 2.30
N LEU A 89 -0.40 2.17 1.20
CA LEU A 89 0.46 2.96 0.32
C LEU A 89 0.07 4.43 0.43
N VAL A 90 1.06 5.30 0.56
CA VAL A 90 0.86 6.75 0.61
C VAL A 90 1.81 7.38 -0.41
N ALA A 91 1.31 8.20 -1.30
CA ALA A 91 2.14 8.86 -2.31
C ALA A 91 1.55 10.20 -2.73
N GLU A 92 2.39 11.09 -3.27
CA GLU A 92 1.91 12.37 -3.79
C GLU A 92 0.97 12.14 -4.99
N SER A 93 1.27 11.15 -5.83
CA SER A 93 0.38 10.67 -6.88
C SER A 93 0.72 9.22 -7.24
N PHE A 94 -0.21 8.55 -7.92
CA PHE A 94 -0.06 7.17 -8.40
C PHE A 94 -0.29 7.09 -9.89
N ALA A 95 0.39 6.15 -10.55
CA ALA A 95 0.00 5.72 -11.89
C ALA A 95 -1.38 5.05 -11.80
N GLY A 96 -2.29 5.40 -12.72
CA GLY A 96 -3.71 5.05 -12.60
C GLY A 96 -3.98 3.54 -12.52
N LEU A 97 -3.30 2.73 -13.33
CA LEU A 97 -3.49 1.29 -13.31
C LEU A 97 -2.94 0.65 -12.04
N PHE A 98 -1.80 1.12 -11.56
CA PHE A 98 -1.23 0.66 -10.29
C PHE A 98 -2.19 0.97 -9.12
N TYR A 99 -2.72 2.18 -9.09
CA TYR A 99 -3.69 2.60 -8.06
C TYR A 99 -4.91 1.67 -8.05
N ARG A 100 -5.53 1.43 -9.21
CA ARG A 100 -6.68 0.53 -9.32
C ARG A 100 -6.35 -0.89 -8.91
N ASN A 101 -5.20 -1.41 -9.36
CA ASN A 101 -4.78 -2.76 -9.02
C ASN A 101 -4.57 -2.91 -7.51
N ALA A 102 -3.98 -1.91 -6.86
CA ALA A 102 -3.80 -1.92 -5.41
C ALA A 102 -5.16 -1.99 -4.68
N LEU A 103 -6.10 -1.11 -5.02
CA LEU A 103 -7.43 -1.13 -4.40
C LEU A 103 -8.17 -2.43 -4.67
N ASN A 104 -8.08 -2.96 -5.89
CA ASN A 104 -8.72 -4.23 -6.26
C ASN A 104 -8.16 -5.42 -5.47
N LEU A 105 -6.94 -5.32 -5.00
CA LEU A 105 -6.30 -6.35 -4.16
C LEU A 105 -6.57 -6.13 -2.66
N GLY A 106 -7.29 -5.09 -2.31
CA GLY A 106 -7.57 -4.75 -0.91
C GLY A 106 -6.43 -4.02 -0.22
N LEU A 107 -5.50 -3.44 -0.98
CA LEU A 107 -4.39 -2.65 -0.45
C LEU A 107 -4.74 -1.16 -0.55
N PRO A 108 -4.97 -0.48 0.60
CA PRO A 108 -5.31 0.94 0.58
C PRO A 108 -4.18 1.78 -0.01
N ALA A 109 -4.52 2.66 -0.95
CA ALA A 109 -3.58 3.60 -1.55
C ALA A 109 -4.15 5.01 -1.42
N LEU A 110 -3.43 5.89 -0.74
CA LEU A 110 -3.88 7.24 -0.43
C LEU A 110 -3.02 8.27 -1.15
N VAL A 111 -3.68 9.16 -1.88
CA VAL A 111 -3.05 10.33 -2.47
C VAL A 111 -2.85 11.37 -1.37
N CYS A 112 -1.61 11.79 -1.18
CA CYS A 112 -1.24 12.73 -0.14
C CYS A 112 -0.28 13.78 -0.69
N ALA A 113 -0.77 15.00 -0.89
CA ALA A 113 0.04 16.09 -1.45
C ALA A 113 1.28 16.40 -0.60
N GLU A 114 1.21 16.13 0.70
CA GLU A 114 2.29 16.38 1.65
C GLU A 114 3.07 15.13 2.05
N ALA A 115 3.04 14.08 1.24
CA ALA A 115 3.77 12.84 1.52
C ALA A 115 5.27 13.08 1.78
N LYS A 116 5.85 14.11 1.17
CA LYS A 116 7.26 14.49 1.38
C LYS A 116 7.62 14.86 2.82
N ARG A 117 6.61 15.20 3.66
CA ARG A 117 6.82 15.48 5.08
C ARG A 117 7.04 14.22 5.91
N ILE A 118 6.75 13.07 5.35
CA ILE A 118 6.91 11.77 6.01
C ILE A 118 8.29 11.23 5.68
N ARG A 119 9.04 10.83 6.70
CA ARG A 119 10.40 10.34 6.56
C ARG A 119 10.50 8.83 6.76
N ALA A 120 11.57 8.24 6.24
CA ALA A 120 11.90 6.85 6.51
C ALA A 120 11.96 6.61 8.03
N ASP A 121 11.49 5.46 8.44
CA ASP A 121 11.44 5.00 9.84
C ASP A 121 10.45 5.74 10.74
N ASP A 122 9.72 6.73 10.23
CA ASP A 122 8.59 7.30 10.97
C ASP A 122 7.55 6.20 11.23
N ARG A 123 6.79 6.37 12.31
CA ARG A 123 5.65 5.49 12.59
C ARG A 123 4.36 6.24 12.32
N LEU A 124 3.52 5.62 11.50
CA LEU A 124 2.26 6.23 11.07
C LEU A 124 1.06 5.41 11.52
N ARG A 125 -0.02 6.12 11.82
CA ARG A 125 -1.37 5.54 11.85
C ARG A 125 -2.14 6.16 10.70
N VAL A 126 -2.59 5.31 9.78
CA VAL A 126 -3.28 5.73 8.57
C VAL A 126 -4.76 5.39 8.70
N ASP A 127 -5.62 6.40 8.57
CA ASP A 127 -7.07 6.22 8.46
C ASP A 127 -7.48 6.56 7.04
N ALA A 128 -7.61 5.53 6.21
CA ALA A 128 -7.93 5.68 4.79
C ALA A 128 -9.34 6.23 4.56
N GLU A 129 -10.27 5.94 5.44
CA GLU A 129 -11.67 6.36 5.30
C GLU A 129 -11.83 7.86 5.52
N SER A 130 -11.14 8.42 6.52
CA SER A 130 -11.17 9.86 6.80
C SER A 130 -10.11 10.65 6.03
N GLY A 131 -9.09 9.98 5.48
CA GLY A 131 -7.97 10.64 4.84
C GLY A 131 -7.00 11.26 5.83
N ARG A 132 -6.88 10.70 7.03
CA ARG A 132 -6.02 11.24 8.08
C ARG A 132 -4.83 10.33 8.33
N ILE A 133 -3.65 10.94 8.41
CA ILE A 133 -2.43 10.26 8.83
C ILE A 133 -1.91 10.94 10.09
N ASP A 134 -1.75 10.15 11.15
CA ASP A 134 -1.07 10.59 12.36
C ASP A 134 0.36 10.09 12.33
N ASN A 135 1.32 11.00 12.28
CA ASN A 135 2.74 10.66 12.39
C ASN A 135 3.08 10.55 13.88
N LEU A 136 3.20 9.34 14.37
CA LEU A 136 3.42 9.07 15.79
C LEU A 136 4.85 9.44 16.24
N THR A 137 5.77 9.55 15.29
CA THR A 137 7.16 9.93 15.56
C THR A 137 7.28 11.43 15.78
N THR A 138 6.61 12.25 14.95
CA THR A 138 6.71 13.71 15.00
C THR A 138 5.57 14.38 15.77
N GLY A 139 4.46 13.67 15.97
CA GLY A 139 3.24 14.23 16.54
C GLY A 139 2.38 15.01 15.53
N GLU A 140 2.80 15.07 14.26
CA GLU A 140 2.05 15.79 13.21
C GLU A 140 0.86 14.98 12.71
N THR A 141 -0.20 15.69 12.33
CA THR A 141 -1.33 15.13 11.59
C THR A 141 -1.30 15.66 10.17
N ILE A 142 -1.42 14.75 9.20
CA ILE A 142 -1.38 15.08 7.77
C ILE A 142 -2.71 14.68 7.14
N ALA A 143 -3.29 15.58 6.34
CA ALA A 143 -4.51 15.29 5.58
C ALA A 143 -4.16 14.70 4.22
N CYS A 144 -4.88 13.65 3.85
CA CYS A 144 -4.80 13.00 2.55
C CYS A 144 -6.18 12.95 1.91
N ASP A 145 -6.25 12.59 0.64
CA ASP A 145 -7.54 12.36 -0.01
C ASP A 145 -8.15 11.08 0.58
N PRO A 146 -9.37 11.14 1.15
CA PRO A 146 -10.00 9.95 1.70
C PRO A 146 -10.39 8.98 0.59
N ILE A 147 -10.36 7.67 0.90
CA ILE A 147 -10.87 6.65 -0.01
C ILE A 147 -12.39 6.61 0.15
N PRO A 148 -13.17 6.73 -0.94
CA PRO A 148 -14.63 6.71 -0.88
C PRO A 148 -15.18 5.46 -0.17
N ALA A 149 -16.32 5.62 0.51
CA ALA A 149 -16.91 4.55 1.34
C ALA A 149 -17.14 3.23 0.58
N HIS A 150 -17.59 3.31 -0.68
CA HIS A 150 -17.84 2.11 -1.49
C HIS A 150 -16.55 1.33 -1.81
N LEU A 151 -15.43 2.04 -2.01
CA LEU A 151 -14.13 1.42 -2.22
C LEU A 151 -13.56 0.89 -0.90
N MET A 152 -13.80 1.58 0.21
CA MET A 152 -13.40 1.09 1.53
C MET A 152 -14.08 -0.23 1.87
N GLN A 153 -15.35 -0.40 1.51
CA GLN A 153 -16.04 -1.67 1.73
C GLN A 153 -15.40 -2.80 0.93
N MET A 154 -15.03 -2.54 -0.31
CA MET A 154 -14.30 -3.50 -1.14
C MET A 154 -12.96 -3.90 -0.51
N ILE A 155 -12.22 -2.92 0.01
CA ILE A 155 -10.94 -3.14 0.69
C ILE A 155 -11.15 -3.99 1.96
N ARG A 156 -12.17 -3.68 2.76
CA ARG A 156 -12.50 -4.46 3.96
C ARG A 156 -12.86 -5.91 3.66
N ASP A 157 -13.48 -6.14 2.51
CA ASP A 157 -13.83 -7.49 2.07
C ASP A 157 -12.61 -8.27 1.52
N GLY A 158 -11.44 -7.64 1.44
CA GLY A 158 -10.20 -8.26 0.97
C GLY A 158 -9.87 -8.02 -0.49
N GLY A 159 -10.61 -7.15 -1.17
CA GLY A 159 -10.42 -6.78 -2.55
C GLY A 159 -11.63 -7.03 -3.42
N LEU A 160 -11.47 -6.85 -4.72
CA LEU A 160 -12.57 -6.94 -5.68
C LEU A 160 -13.20 -8.33 -5.74
N LEU A 161 -12.40 -9.38 -5.89
CA LEU A 161 -12.92 -10.74 -6.03
C LEU A 161 -13.67 -11.21 -4.78
N PRO A 162 -13.10 -11.09 -3.57
CA PRO A 162 -13.85 -11.42 -2.35
C PRO A 162 -15.10 -10.57 -2.19
N HIS A 163 -15.04 -9.28 -2.55
CA HIS A 163 -16.19 -8.37 -2.49
C HIS A 163 -17.34 -8.85 -3.40
N LEU A 164 -17.00 -9.22 -4.66
CA LEU A 164 -18.00 -9.72 -5.61
C LEU A 164 -18.58 -11.07 -5.17
N LYS A 165 -17.77 -11.96 -4.62
CA LYS A 165 -18.25 -13.26 -4.11
C LYS A 165 -19.24 -13.08 -2.97
N LYS A 166 -19.02 -12.09 -2.12
CA LYS A 166 -19.91 -11.76 -1.02
C LYS A 166 -21.21 -11.14 -1.51
N ARG A 167 -21.13 -10.26 -2.51
CA ARG A 167 -22.28 -9.55 -3.09
C ARG A 167 -23.11 -10.43 -4.02
N PHE A 168 -22.48 -11.37 -4.71
CA PHE A 168 -23.11 -12.29 -5.66
C PHE A 168 -22.75 -13.73 -5.28
N PRO A 169 -23.30 -14.24 -4.16
CA PRO A 169 -23.04 -15.62 -3.78
C PRO A 169 -23.61 -16.56 -4.84
N LYS A 170 -22.85 -17.60 -5.18
CA LYS A 170 -23.35 -18.64 -6.09
C LYS A 170 -24.54 -19.33 -5.42
N ALA A 171 -25.60 -19.38 -6.18
CA ALA A 171 -26.76 -20.15 -5.76
C ALA A 171 -26.40 -21.64 -5.60
#